data_89d9215be160f40e8d3b677667100853
#
_entry.id   89d9215be160f40e8d3b677667100853
#
_cell.length_a   1.000
_cell.length_b   1.000
_cell.length_c   1.000
_cell.angle_alpha   90.00
_cell.angle_beta   90.00
_cell.angle_gamma   90.00
#
_symmetry.space_group_name_H-M   'P 1'
#
loop_
_entity.id
_entity.type
_entity.pdbx_description
1 polymer ?
#
loop_
_entity_poly.entity_id
_entity_poly.type
_entity_poly.pdbx_seq_one_letter_code
_entity_poly.pdbx_strand_id
1 'polypeptide(L)'
;CRVLVAEQTGFLGGAAVNGLVVPMMNTGIPGNPQCSYISRRLHNELLESGGADASGMNFDPILLEAAMERLCTDSGVRICFYTTLADVVTKGNKISEIVVVNKNGLGRIRGKIFIDATGDGDLSIRAGAEYTKGDPQTGKNQAVSLRYLVSGIDTEKFGSFIRETVIKTGGIGADCDANGRISVACCPGD
;
A
#
# COMPACT_ATOMS: atom_id res chain seq x y z
N CYS A 1 6.35 -23.79 -3.82
CA CYS A 1 6.31 -23.35 -5.23
C CYS A 1 7.38 -22.28 -5.47
N ARG A 2 7.74 -22.04 -6.73
CA ARG A 2 8.60 -20.92 -7.09
C ARG A 2 7.73 -19.69 -7.33
N VAL A 3 8.01 -18.61 -6.62
CA VAL A 3 7.26 -17.35 -6.72
C VAL A 3 8.20 -16.24 -7.21
N LEU A 4 7.65 -15.38 -8.08
CA LEU A 4 8.29 -14.15 -8.56
C LEU A 4 7.32 -13.00 -8.32
N VAL A 5 7.80 -11.94 -7.69
CA VAL A 5 7.11 -10.65 -7.58
C VAL A 5 7.75 -9.70 -8.59
N ALA A 6 6.94 -9.09 -9.45
CA ALA A 6 7.34 -7.96 -10.29
C ALA A 6 6.76 -6.70 -9.66
N GLU A 7 7.64 -5.79 -9.25
CA GLU A 7 7.29 -4.55 -8.56
C GLU A 7 7.77 -3.35 -9.39
N GLN A 8 6.87 -2.42 -9.64
CA GLN A 8 7.17 -1.25 -10.47
C GLN A 8 8.07 -0.22 -9.78
N THR A 9 8.08 -0.20 -8.45
CA THR A 9 8.93 0.69 -7.64
C THR A 9 10.21 -0.02 -7.22
N GLY A 10 11.06 0.65 -6.46
CA GLY A 10 12.30 0.09 -5.91
C GLY A 10 12.12 -0.62 -4.57
N PHE A 11 10.89 -0.74 -4.08
CA PHE A 11 10.57 -1.29 -2.77
C PHE A 11 9.18 -1.93 -2.75
N LEU A 12 8.94 -2.82 -1.80
CA LEU A 12 7.63 -3.40 -1.54
C LEU A 12 6.77 -2.48 -0.65
N GLY A 13 5.45 -2.71 -0.65
CA GLY A 13 4.54 -2.05 0.29
C GLY A 13 3.50 -1.13 -0.36
N GLY A 14 3.64 -0.82 -1.64
CA GLY A 14 2.64 -0.06 -2.40
C GLY A 14 2.17 1.20 -1.68
N ALA A 15 0.87 1.34 -1.46
CA ALA A 15 0.29 2.52 -0.80
C ALA A 15 0.83 2.77 0.62
N ALA A 16 1.17 1.72 1.37
CA ALA A 16 1.68 1.85 2.73
C ALA A 16 3.08 2.50 2.77
N VAL A 17 3.96 2.15 1.83
CA VAL A 17 5.32 2.66 1.76
C VAL A 17 5.40 3.83 0.79
N ASN A 18 5.04 3.61 -0.48
CA ASN A 18 5.14 4.62 -1.53
C ASN A 18 4.14 5.78 -1.33
N GLY A 19 2.92 5.47 -0.91
CA GLY A 19 1.86 6.45 -0.66
C GLY A 19 1.86 7.02 0.75
N LEU A 20 2.78 6.59 1.64
CA LEU A 20 2.86 6.99 3.05
C LEU A 20 1.52 6.81 3.80
N VAL A 21 0.74 5.80 3.44
CA VAL A 21 -0.50 5.45 4.13
C VAL A 21 -0.14 4.67 5.38
N VAL A 22 0.35 5.40 6.39
CA VAL A 22 0.97 4.86 7.60
C VAL A 22 0.03 4.13 8.55
N PRO A 23 -1.27 4.49 8.74
CA PRO A 23 -2.13 3.66 9.56
C PRO A 23 -2.49 2.36 8.86
N MET A 24 -2.19 1.23 9.49
CA MET A 24 -2.64 -0.09 9.04
C MET A 24 -4.05 -0.35 9.57
N MET A 25 -5.04 0.06 8.80
CA MET A 25 -6.44 0.00 9.22
C MET A 25 -7.08 -1.35 8.94
N ASN A 26 -7.84 -1.86 9.92
CA ASN A 26 -8.81 -2.96 9.76
C ASN A 26 -8.27 -4.21 9.03
N THR A 27 -7.07 -4.65 9.39
CA THR A 27 -6.49 -5.89 8.85
C THR A 27 -7.12 -7.16 9.45
N GLY A 28 -8.06 -7.01 10.36
CA GLY A 28 -8.73 -8.09 11.07
C GLY A 28 -10.26 -8.04 10.99
N ILE A 29 -10.88 -8.96 11.69
CA ILE A 29 -12.33 -9.03 11.90
C ILE A 29 -12.67 -8.67 13.35
N PRO A 30 -13.92 -8.28 13.66
CA PRO A 30 -14.32 -8.04 15.05
C PRO A 30 -13.94 -9.20 15.97
N GLY A 31 -13.24 -8.90 17.08
CA GLY A 31 -12.72 -9.89 18.02
C GLY A 31 -11.40 -10.57 17.63
N ASN A 32 -10.91 -10.35 16.40
CA ASN A 32 -9.60 -10.84 15.96
C ASN A 32 -8.95 -9.82 15.01
N PRO A 33 -8.36 -8.74 15.53
CA PRO A 33 -7.82 -7.64 14.72
C PRO A 33 -6.64 -8.05 13.83
N GLN A 34 -6.00 -9.17 14.10
CA GLN A 34 -4.90 -9.72 13.33
C GLN A 34 -5.20 -11.14 12.87
N CYS A 35 -6.27 -11.33 12.11
CA CYS A 35 -6.72 -12.64 11.67
C CYS A 35 -5.81 -13.32 10.65
N SER A 36 -5.01 -12.57 9.90
CA SER A 36 -4.07 -13.10 8.92
C SER A 36 -2.75 -13.50 9.58
N TYR A 37 -2.25 -14.70 9.25
CA TYR A 37 -0.91 -15.13 9.65
C TYR A 37 0.19 -14.18 9.19
N ILE A 38 0.10 -13.69 7.95
CA ILE A 38 1.09 -12.77 7.36
C ILE A 38 1.04 -11.42 8.07
N SER A 39 -0.15 -10.86 8.30
CA SER A 39 -0.35 -9.61 9.04
C SER A 39 0.31 -9.65 10.42
N ARG A 40 0.09 -10.75 11.15
CA ARG A 40 0.65 -10.95 12.49
C ARG A 40 2.17 -11.07 12.47
N ARG A 41 2.70 -11.83 11.52
CA ARG A 41 4.15 -11.98 11.35
C ARG A 41 4.82 -10.64 11.04
N LEU A 42 4.25 -9.89 10.11
CA LEU A 42 4.75 -8.56 9.74
C LEU A 42 4.69 -7.58 10.90
N HIS A 43 3.59 -7.59 11.64
CA HIS A 43 3.43 -6.75 12.83
C HIS A 43 4.47 -7.07 13.91
N ASN A 44 4.68 -8.35 14.22
CA ASN A 44 5.69 -8.76 15.20
C ASN A 44 7.10 -8.32 14.79
N GLU A 45 7.45 -8.47 13.52
CA GLU A 45 8.75 -8.04 13.00
C GLU A 45 8.94 -6.52 13.09
N LEU A 46 7.87 -5.76 12.84
CA LEU A 46 7.89 -4.31 13.03
C LEU A 46 8.02 -3.91 14.50
N LEU A 47 7.34 -4.59 15.42
CA LEU A 47 7.51 -4.36 16.86
C LEU A 47 8.95 -4.64 17.31
N GLU A 48 9.51 -5.77 16.91
CA GLU A 48 10.89 -6.17 17.26
C GLU A 48 11.93 -5.18 16.73
N SER A 49 11.69 -4.61 15.56
CA SER A 49 12.56 -3.59 14.95
C SER A 49 12.31 -2.16 15.44
N GLY A 50 11.32 -1.95 16.31
CA GLY A 50 10.89 -0.60 16.72
C GLY A 50 10.13 0.17 15.63
N GLY A 51 9.68 -0.51 14.60
CA GLY A 51 8.99 0.07 13.44
C GLY A 51 7.47 0.18 13.59
N ALA A 52 6.89 -0.28 14.68
CA ALA A 52 5.47 -0.12 14.95
C ALA A 52 5.22 0.27 16.41
N ASP A 53 4.10 0.93 16.67
CA ASP A 53 3.60 1.13 18.03
C ASP A 53 2.92 -0.15 18.58
N ALA A 54 2.66 -0.17 19.88
CA ALA A 54 2.02 -1.32 20.55
C ALA A 54 0.60 -1.61 20.04
N SER A 55 -0.06 -0.65 19.42
CA SER A 55 -1.38 -0.84 18.81
C SER A 55 -1.30 -1.58 17.47
N GLY A 56 -0.13 -1.53 16.82
CA GLY A 56 0.10 -2.06 15.48
C GLY A 56 -0.57 -1.28 14.36
N MET A 57 -1.14 -0.15 14.68
CA MET A 57 -1.77 0.71 13.68
C MET A 57 -0.76 1.61 12.98
N ASN A 58 0.14 2.22 13.74
CA ASN A 58 1.16 3.12 13.19
C ASN A 58 2.47 2.38 13.00
N PHE A 59 3.09 2.57 11.86
CA PHE A 59 4.35 1.93 11.52
C PHE A 59 5.30 2.91 10.82
N ASP A 60 6.57 2.57 10.84
CA ASP A 60 7.60 3.25 10.06
C ASP A 60 7.62 2.68 8.63
N PRO A 61 7.39 3.48 7.58
CA PRO A 61 7.38 2.99 6.21
C PRO A 61 8.70 2.35 5.75
N ILE A 62 9.84 2.87 6.23
CA ILE A 62 11.17 2.34 5.86
C ILE A 62 11.39 0.97 6.52
N LEU A 63 11.00 0.83 7.78
CA LEU A 63 11.10 -0.45 8.47
C LEU A 63 10.09 -1.46 7.95
N LEU A 64 8.91 -1.01 7.51
CA LEU A 64 7.94 -1.87 6.82
C LEU A 64 8.48 -2.41 5.49
N GLU A 65 9.13 -1.55 4.69
CA GLU A 65 9.80 -1.97 3.46
C GLU A 65 10.80 -3.11 3.73
N ALA A 66 11.71 -2.90 4.68
CA ALA A 66 12.71 -3.89 5.07
C ALA A 66 12.08 -5.20 5.58
N ALA A 67 11.02 -5.12 6.37
CA ALA A 67 10.29 -6.28 6.88
C ALA A 67 9.62 -7.08 5.77
N MET A 68 9.00 -6.41 4.80
CA MET A 68 8.37 -7.06 3.64
C MET A 68 9.39 -7.75 2.75
N GLU A 69 10.52 -7.13 2.47
CA GLU A 69 11.60 -7.72 1.69
C GLU A 69 12.18 -8.96 2.38
N ARG A 70 12.40 -8.87 3.69
CA ARG A 70 12.89 -10.00 4.49
C ARG A 70 11.89 -11.15 4.47
N LEU A 71 10.60 -10.86 4.66
CA LEU A 71 9.54 -11.86 4.60
C LEU A 71 9.50 -12.61 3.26
N CYS A 72 9.67 -11.88 2.16
CA CYS A 72 9.76 -12.46 0.82
C CYS A 72 11.02 -13.31 0.66
N THR A 73 12.17 -12.80 1.06
CA THR A 73 13.47 -13.47 0.91
C THR A 73 13.52 -14.76 1.71
N ASP A 74 13.11 -14.73 2.98
CA ASP A 74 13.05 -15.91 3.85
C ASP A 74 12.08 -16.97 3.34
N SER A 75 11.06 -16.54 2.59
CA SER A 75 10.09 -17.44 1.95
C SER A 75 10.57 -17.95 0.58
N GLY A 76 11.77 -17.59 0.14
CA GLY A 76 12.33 -17.97 -1.16
C GLY A 76 11.65 -17.32 -2.37
N VAL A 77 10.99 -16.19 -2.15
CA VAL A 77 10.38 -15.37 -3.21
C VAL A 77 11.47 -14.58 -3.92
N ARG A 78 11.45 -14.57 -5.25
CA ARG A 78 12.31 -13.69 -6.04
C ARG A 78 11.56 -12.38 -6.31
N ILE A 79 12.24 -11.27 -6.17
CA ILE A 79 11.69 -9.93 -6.42
C ILE A 79 12.41 -9.31 -7.61
N CYS A 80 11.64 -8.74 -8.54
CA CYS A 80 12.13 -7.91 -9.63
C CYS A 80 11.59 -6.51 -9.44
N PHE A 81 12.40 -5.63 -8.88
CA PHE A 81 12.09 -4.21 -8.74
C PHE A 81 12.18 -3.46 -10.08
N TYR A 82 11.61 -2.27 -10.12
CA TYR A 82 11.57 -1.40 -11.30
C TYR A 82 11.06 -2.13 -12.54
N THR A 83 10.11 -3.05 -12.33
CA THR A 83 9.57 -3.91 -13.37
C THR A 83 8.07 -3.70 -13.48
N THR A 84 7.65 -2.96 -14.48
CA THR A 84 6.26 -2.55 -14.70
C THR A 84 5.56 -3.51 -15.66
N LEU A 85 4.31 -3.85 -15.36
CA LEU A 85 3.43 -4.58 -16.26
C LEU A 85 3.10 -3.72 -17.48
N ALA A 86 3.50 -4.17 -18.65
CA ALA A 86 3.22 -3.49 -19.91
C ALA A 86 1.98 -4.08 -20.62
N ASP A 87 1.87 -5.41 -20.65
CA ASP A 87 0.80 -6.10 -21.36
C ASP A 87 0.58 -7.52 -20.84
N VAL A 88 -0.48 -8.16 -21.27
CA VAL A 88 -0.87 -9.54 -20.91
C VAL A 88 -1.16 -10.34 -22.16
N VAL A 89 -0.61 -11.54 -22.24
CA VAL A 89 -0.91 -12.49 -23.33
C VAL A 89 -1.82 -13.59 -22.81
N THR A 90 -3.00 -13.67 -23.38
CA THR A 90 -4.00 -14.69 -23.04
C THR A 90 -4.08 -15.79 -24.10
N LYS A 91 -4.48 -16.98 -23.67
CA LYS A 91 -4.87 -18.10 -24.53
C LYS A 91 -6.23 -18.61 -24.08
N GLY A 92 -7.30 -18.24 -24.81
CA GLY A 92 -8.66 -18.39 -24.30
C GLY A 92 -8.82 -17.61 -23.01
N ASN A 93 -9.39 -18.19 -21.99
CA ASN A 93 -9.64 -17.56 -20.68
C ASN A 93 -8.47 -17.72 -19.69
N LYS A 94 -7.24 -17.94 -20.17
CA LYS A 94 -6.08 -18.12 -19.31
C LYS A 94 -4.97 -17.17 -19.70
N ILE A 95 -4.35 -16.52 -18.72
CA ILE A 95 -3.11 -15.78 -18.91
C ILE A 95 -2.00 -16.80 -19.14
N SER A 96 -1.26 -16.67 -20.24
CA SER A 96 -0.13 -17.51 -20.56
C SER A 96 1.23 -16.89 -20.19
N GLU A 97 1.33 -15.58 -20.35
CA GLU A 97 2.49 -14.78 -19.99
C GLU A 97 2.10 -13.32 -19.78
N ILE A 98 2.93 -12.60 -19.06
CA ILE A 98 2.86 -11.14 -18.95
C ILE A 98 4.06 -10.53 -19.67
N VAL A 99 3.84 -9.37 -20.26
CA VAL A 99 4.90 -8.53 -20.83
C VAL A 99 5.24 -7.48 -19.79
N VAL A 100 6.51 -7.35 -19.49
CA VAL A 100 7.01 -6.37 -18.53
C VAL A 100 8.05 -5.48 -19.18
N VAL A 101 8.21 -4.29 -18.65
CA VAL A 101 9.27 -3.35 -19.03
C VAL A 101 10.11 -2.98 -17.81
N ASN A 102 11.40 -2.99 -17.98
CA ASN A 102 12.37 -2.52 -17.00
C ASN A 102 13.59 -1.93 -17.72
N LYS A 103 14.68 -1.67 -16.98
CA LYS A 103 15.90 -1.07 -17.55
C LYS A 103 16.54 -1.92 -18.66
N ASN A 104 16.29 -3.21 -18.70
CA ASN A 104 16.76 -4.13 -19.76
C ASN A 104 15.86 -4.13 -21.01
N GLY A 105 14.79 -3.31 -21.00
CA GLY A 105 13.79 -3.26 -22.07
C GLY A 105 12.59 -4.14 -21.80
N LEU A 106 11.92 -4.57 -22.87
CA LEU A 106 10.75 -5.45 -22.79
C LEU A 106 11.16 -6.89 -22.54
N GLY A 107 10.48 -7.50 -21.58
CA GLY A 107 10.64 -8.91 -21.21
C GLY A 107 9.31 -9.64 -21.14
N ARG A 108 9.35 -10.97 -21.12
CA ARG A 108 8.17 -11.82 -20.94
C ARG A 108 8.36 -12.77 -19.76
N ILE A 109 7.33 -12.86 -18.93
CA ILE A 109 7.32 -13.75 -17.77
C ILE A 109 6.19 -14.75 -17.94
N ARG A 110 6.54 -16.04 -17.88
CA ARG A 110 5.59 -17.15 -17.92
C ARG A 110 5.33 -17.69 -16.53
N GLY A 111 4.07 -17.98 -16.26
CA GLY A 111 3.64 -18.54 -14.98
C GLY A 111 2.51 -19.54 -15.15
N LYS A 112 2.34 -20.41 -14.15
CA LYS A 112 1.15 -21.27 -14.06
C LYS A 112 -0.03 -20.55 -13.44
N ILE A 113 0.25 -19.63 -12.52
CA ILE A 113 -0.72 -18.81 -11.79
C ILE A 113 -0.19 -17.39 -11.80
N PHE A 114 -1.07 -16.45 -12.03
CA PHE A 114 -0.82 -15.02 -11.94
C PHE A 114 -1.73 -14.43 -10.86
N ILE A 115 -1.17 -13.59 -10.02
CA ILE A 115 -1.88 -12.89 -8.96
C ILE A 115 -1.76 -11.40 -9.26
N ASP A 116 -2.90 -10.75 -9.41
CA ASP A 116 -2.98 -9.30 -9.56
C ASP A 116 -2.87 -8.65 -8.17
N ALA A 117 -1.75 -7.98 -7.94
CA ALA A 117 -1.49 -7.20 -6.74
C ALA A 117 -1.09 -5.74 -7.11
N THR A 118 -1.54 -5.26 -8.27
CA THR A 118 -1.18 -3.94 -8.78
C THR A 118 -1.86 -2.78 -8.05
N GLY A 119 -2.88 -3.07 -7.24
CA GLY A 119 -3.69 -2.08 -6.55
C GLY A 119 -4.89 -1.60 -7.36
N ASP A 120 -4.70 -1.40 -8.67
CA ASP A 120 -5.74 -0.89 -9.58
C ASP A 120 -6.32 -1.97 -10.53
N GLY A 121 -5.92 -3.24 -10.37
CA GLY A 121 -6.39 -4.33 -11.20
C GLY A 121 -5.80 -4.34 -12.61
N ASP A 122 -4.63 -3.80 -12.80
CA ASP A 122 -3.98 -3.64 -14.10
C ASP A 122 -3.79 -4.94 -14.87
N LEU A 123 -3.44 -6.00 -14.17
CA LEU A 123 -3.30 -7.33 -14.76
C LEU A 123 -4.65 -7.89 -15.20
N SER A 124 -5.64 -7.78 -14.33
CA SER A 124 -6.99 -8.32 -14.55
C SER A 124 -7.68 -7.62 -15.70
N ILE A 125 -7.60 -6.30 -15.74
CA ILE A 125 -8.18 -5.47 -16.81
C ILE A 125 -7.54 -5.81 -18.16
N ARG A 126 -6.21 -5.90 -18.23
CA ARG A 126 -5.50 -6.26 -19.47
C ARG A 126 -5.77 -7.71 -19.89
N ALA A 127 -6.11 -8.57 -18.95
CA ALA A 127 -6.54 -9.94 -19.24
C ALA A 127 -8.00 -10.03 -19.75
N GLY A 128 -8.74 -8.93 -19.77
CA GLY A 128 -10.13 -8.87 -20.24
C GLY A 128 -11.18 -9.13 -19.17
N ALA A 129 -10.81 -9.02 -17.86
CA ALA A 129 -11.80 -9.13 -16.80
C ALA A 129 -12.75 -7.93 -16.80
N GLU A 130 -14.01 -8.17 -16.50
CA GLU A 130 -14.98 -7.12 -16.25
C GLU A 130 -14.62 -6.35 -14.97
N TYR A 131 -14.79 -5.04 -14.98
CA TYR A 131 -14.52 -4.19 -13.85
C TYR A 131 -15.50 -3.01 -13.78
N THR A 132 -15.62 -2.43 -12.60
CA THR A 132 -16.37 -1.20 -12.39
C THR A 132 -15.40 -0.09 -11.95
N LYS A 133 -15.68 1.15 -12.33
CA LYS A 133 -14.88 2.31 -11.99
C LYS A 133 -15.78 3.43 -11.50
N GLY A 134 -15.45 3.96 -10.33
CA GLY A 134 -16.22 5.02 -9.71
C GLY A 134 -17.57 4.58 -9.15
N ASP A 135 -18.28 5.53 -8.60
CA ASP A 135 -19.64 5.33 -8.10
C ASP A 135 -20.63 5.12 -9.28
N PRO A 136 -21.50 4.12 -9.23
CA PRO A 136 -22.40 3.79 -10.35
C PRO A 136 -23.39 4.91 -10.72
N GLN A 137 -23.70 5.82 -9.79
CA GLN A 137 -24.67 6.88 -9.98
C GLN A 137 -24.02 8.19 -10.43
N THR A 138 -22.87 8.52 -9.85
CA THR A 138 -22.20 9.79 -10.08
C THR A 138 -20.99 9.72 -10.99
N GLY A 139 -20.45 8.52 -11.23
CA GLY A 139 -19.21 8.30 -11.96
C GLY A 139 -17.94 8.78 -11.21
N LYS A 140 -18.10 9.35 -10.01
CA LYS A 140 -16.99 9.90 -9.25
C LYS A 140 -16.16 8.78 -8.61
N ASN A 141 -14.85 8.90 -8.67
CA ASN A 141 -13.93 8.05 -7.91
C ASN A 141 -13.80 8.57 -6.48
N GLN A 142 -13.20 7.75 -5.62
CA GLN A 142 -12.79 8.19 -4.29
C GLN A 142 -11.85 9.40 -4.38
N ALA A 143 -11.93 10.30 -3.41
CA ALA A 143 -11.06 11.48 -3.35
C ALA A 143 -9.58 11.10 -3.31
N VAL A 144 -8.77 11.89 -3.99
CA VAL A 144 -7.32 11.71 -4.04
C VAL A 144 -6.67 12.48 -2.89
N SER A 145 -5.75 11.85 -2.18
CA SER A 145 -4.96 12.47 -1.12
C SER A 145 -3.48 12.46 -1.49
N LEU A 146 -2.80 13.58 -1.26
CA LEU A 146 -1.35 13.65 -1.28
C LEU A 146 -0.84 13.56 0.16
N ARG A 147 0.10 12.65 0.41
CA ARG A 147 0.74 12.50 1.72
C ARG A 147 2.21 12.86 1.61
N TYR A 148 2.73 13.52 2.62
CA TYR A 148 4.15 13.88 2.72
C TYR A 148 4.56 13.94 4.19
N LEU A 149 5.85 13.77 4.42
CA LEU A 149 6.43 13.89 5.76
C LEU A 149 6.96 15.30 5.96
N VAL A 150 6.68 15.85 7.13
CA VAL A 150 7.18 17.17 7.54
C VAL A 150 7.94 17.00 8.86
N SER A 151 9.07 17.65 8.99
CA SER A 151 9.88 17.67 10.22
C SER A 151 10.03 19.09 10.75
N GLY A 152 10.46 19.21 12.02
CA GLY A 152 10.69 20.50 12.64
C GLY A 152 9.42 21.28 13.03
N ILE A 153 8.30 20.59 13.15
CA ILE A 153 7.03 21.18 13.57
C ILE A 153 6.96 21.17 15.11
N ASP A 154 6.51 22.29 15.68
CA ASP A 154 6.05 22.35 17.05
C ASP A 154 4.72 21.60 17.17
N THR A 155 4.78 20.36 17.63
CA THR A 155 3.63 19.44 17.66
C THR A 155 2.53 19.89 18.62
N GLU A 156 2.87 20.63 19.68
CA GLU A 156 1.88 21.16 20.63
C GLU A 156 1.07 22.29 20.02
N LYS A 157 1.75 23.27 19.40
CA LYS A 157 1.09 24.36 18.68
C LYS A 157 0.27 23.88 17.51
N PHE A 158 0.83 22.95 16.73
CA PHE A 158 0.12 22.39 15.58
C PHE A 158 -1.10 21.57 16.01
N GLY A 159 -0.97 20.75 17.06
CA GLY A 159 -2.10 20.01 17.63
C GLY A 159 -3.21 20.90 18.17
N SER A 160 -2.85 22.03 18.78
CA SER A 160 -3.82 23.03 19.23
C SER A 160 -4.52 23.72 18.06
N PHE A 161 -3.76 24.13 17.05
CA PHE A 161 -4.32 24.72 15.82
C PHE A 161 -5.30 23.75 15.12
N ILE A 162 -4.95 22.49 15.00
CA ILE A 162 -5.83 21.49 14.40
C ILE A 162 -7.12 21.33 15.20
N ARG A 163 -7.05 21.19 16.52
CA ARG A 163 -8.25 21.06 17.35
C ARG A 163 -9.16 22.28 17.27
N GLU A 164 -8.58 23.46 17.24
CA GLU A 164 -9.36 24.70 17.24
C GLU A 164 -9.91 25.08 15.87
N THR A 165 -9.18 24.81 14.82
CA THR A 165 -9.50 25.31 13.48
C THR A 165 -10.11 24.24 12.59
N VAL A 166 -9.55 23.04 12.60
CA VAL A 166 -9.83 21.99 11.61
C VAL A 166 -11.00 21.11 12.04
N ILE A 167 -11.05 20.70 13.29
CA ILE A 167 -12.17 19.88 13.81
C ILE A 167 -13.47 20.69 13.81
N LYS A 168 -13.40 22.00 14.00
CA LYS A 168 -14.59 22.87 13.97
C LYS A 168 -15.12 23.14 12.56
N THR A 169 -14.31 23.02 11.53
CA THR A 169 -14.72 23.32 10.14
C THR A 169 -15.16 22.09 9.34
N GLY A 170 -15.09 20.89 9.91
CA GLY A 170 -15.66 19.66 9.32
C GLY A 170 -14.92 19.07 8.11
N GLY A 171 -13.77 19.62 7.73
CA GLY A 171 -13.12 19.30 6.46
C GLY A 171 -11.78 18.57 6.53
N ILE A 172 -11.19 18.35 7.69
CA ILE A 172 -9.85 17.75 7.81
C ILE A 172 -9.82 16.75 8.98
N GLY A 173 -9.46 15.50 8.71
CA GLY A 173 -9.03 14.57 9.74
C GLY A 173 -7.53 14.78 10.01
N ALA A 174 -7.16 15.03 11.24
CA ALA A 174 -5.76 15.08 11.62
C ALA A 174 -5.54 14.16 12.81
N ASP A 175 -4.48 13.39 12.76
CA ASP A 175 -4.05 12.52 13.84
C ASP A 175 -2.58 12.78 14.16
N CYS A 176 -2.24 12.72 15.43
CA CYS A 176 -0.87 12.90 15.91
C CYS A 176 -0.53 11.71 16.80
N ASP A 177 0.44 10.92 16.41
CA ASP A 177 0.91 9.80 17.23
C ASP A 177 1.85 10.23 18.38
N ALA A 178 2.15 9.30 19.27
CA ALA A 178 3.03 9.54 20.42
C ALA A 178 4.47 9.93 20.04
N ASN A 179 4.87 9.72 18.78
CA ASN A 179 6.19 10.07 18.26
C ASN A 179 6.19 11.42 17.53
N GLY A 180 5.09 12.18 17.62
CA GLY A 180 4.95 13.48 16.98
C GLY A 180 4.74 13.40 15.45
N ARG A 181 4.35 12.26 14.91
CA ARG A 181 3.95 12.14 13.52
C ARG A 181 2.52 12.64 13.36
N ILE A 182 2.32 13.55 12.45
CA ILE A 182 1.03 14.16 12.18
C ILE A 182 0.54 13.66 10.83
N SER A 183 -0.66 13.09 10.83
CA SER A 183 -1.38 12.73 9.62
C SER A 183 -2.52 13.72 9.41
N VAL A 184 -2.50 14.43 8.30
CA VAL A 184 -3.57 15.36 7.92
C VAL A 184 -4.21 14.87 6.64
N ALA A 185 -5.49 14.58 6.67
CA ALA A 185 -6.28 14.26 5.48
C ALA A 185 -7.14 15.48 5.12
N CYS A 186 -6.85 16.11 4.00
CA CYS A 186 -7.72 17.11 3.40
C CYS A 186 -8.68 16.40 2.43
N CYS A 187 -9.97 16.43 2.74
CA CYS A 187 -10.97 16.17 1.71
C CYS A 187 -11.24 17.51 1.03
N PRO A 188 -10.94 17.70 -0.25
CA PRO A 188 -11.44 18.88 -0.95
C PRO A 188 -12.97 18.82 -0.85
N GLY A 189 -13.57 19.84 -0.25
CA GLY A 189 -15.01 20.05 -0.34
C GLY A 189 -15.42 20.13 -1.82
N ASP A 190 -16.63 19.73 -2.10
CA ASP A 190 -17.27 19.77 -3.41
C ASP A 190 -17.19 21.17 -4.07
#